data_c8c9db25971ec64ac8b803b9761a14b2
#
_entry.id   c8c9db25971ec64ac8b803b9761a14b2
#
_cell.length_a   1.000
_cell.length_b   1.000
_cell.length_c   1.000
_cell.angle_alpha   90.00
_cell.angle_beta   90.00
_cell.angle_gamma   90.00
#
_symmetry.space_group_name_H-M   'P 1'
#
loop_
_entity.id
_entity.type
_entity.pdbx_description
1 polymer ?
#
loop_
_entity_poly.entity_id
_entity_poly.type
_entity_poly.pdbx_seq_one_letter_code
_entity_poly.pdbx_strand_id
1 'polypeptide(L)'
;MLAVDLFVPRFGQWLTVQDILADTGADLSVVPLALGRVFVDEVESGIPVSLRGSITAVSTANAFLHTLTARLGDLQFTMPVAIALENNVPPILGRRDALDRFVARFVNGEELILQV
;
A
#
# COMPACT_ATOMS: atom_id res chain seq x y z
N MET A 1 -8.10 -11.61 1.27
CA MET A 1 -6.94 -10.83 0.83
C MET A 1 -7.12 -10.35 -0.60
N LEU A 2 -6.49 -9.26 -0.95
CA LEU A 2 -6.67 -8.62 -2.24
C LEU A 2 -5.43 -8.78 -3.12
N ALA A 3 -5.65 -8.69 -4.43
CA ALA A 3 -4.59 -8.51 -5.41
C ALA A 3 -4.78 -7.13 -6.05
N VAL A 4 -3.73 -6.34 -6.11
CA VAL A 4 -3.75 -4.99 -6.67
C VAL A 4 -2.60 -4.88 -7.67
N ASP A 5 -2.90 -4.32 -8.83
CA ASP A 5 -1.86 -4.02 -9.81
C ASP A 5 -1.24 -2.67 -9.47
N LEU A 6 0.07 -2.63 -9.41
CA LEU A 6 0.83 -1.39 -9.24
C LEU A 6 1.71 -1.17 -10.47
N PHE A 7 1.76 0.06 -10.95
CA PHE A 7 2.54 0.40 -12.12
C PHE A 7 4.02 0.55 -11.77
N VAL A 8 4.89 -0.06 -12.57
CA VAL A 8 6.35 0.05 -12.44
C VAL A 8 6.85 1.00 -13.54
N PRO A 9 7.12 2.29 -13.22
CA PRO A 9 7.44 3.29 -14.25
C PRO A 9 8.68 2.95 -15.07
N ARG A 10 9.73 2.43 -14.43
CA ARG A 10 10.99 2.16 -15.15
C ARG A 10 10.88 1.05 -16.19
N PHE A 11 9.88 0.18 -16.08
CA PHE A 11 9.65 -0.90 -17.05
C PHE A 11 8.40 -0.66 -17.90
N GLY A 12 7.60 0.36 -17.57
CA GLY A 12 6.34 0.61 -18.26
C GLY A 12 5.35 -0.53 -18.14
N GLN A 13 5.37 -1.27 -17.05
CA GLN A 13 4.57 -2.46 -16.86
C GLN A 13 3.84 -2.45 -15.52
N TRP A 14 2.76 -3.22 -15.47
CA TRP A 14 2.02 -3.47 -14.23
C TRP A 14 2.55 -4.71 -13.55
N LEU A 15 2.68 -4.64 -12.24
CA LEU A 15 3.00 -5.78 -11.40
C LEU A 15 1.81 -6.06 -10.48
N THR A 16 1.31 -7.28 -10.49
CA THR A 16 0.25 -7.69 -9.57
C THR A 16 0.86 -8.06 -8.22
N VAL A 17 0.48 -7.33 -7.19
CA VAL A 17 0.85 -7.64 -5.81
C VAL A 17 -0.28 -8.43 -5.19
N GLN A 18 0.01 -9.65 -4.76
CA GLN A 18 -0.98 -10.55 -4.18
C GLN A 18 -0.92 -10.52 -2.65
N ASP A 19 -1.95 -11.06 -2.04
CA ASP A 19 -2.04 -11.22 -0.58
C ASP A 19 -1.92 -9.90 0.18
N ILE A 20 -2.51 -8.85 -0.38
CA ILE A 20 -2.56 -7.55 0.29
C ILE A 20 -3.68 -7.58 1.33
N LEU A 21 -3.34 -7.18 2.53
CA LEU A 21 -4.31 -7.05 3.61
C LEU A 21 -5.08 -5.74 3.45
N ALA A 22 -6.39 -5.82 3.28
CA ALA A 22 -7.26 -4.64 3.31
C ALA A 22 -7.50 -4.28 4.78
N ASP A 23 -6.95 -3.17 5.22
CA ASP A 23 -6.98 -2.76 6.62
C ASP A 23 -7.65 -1.39 6.77
N THR A 24 -8.91 -1.40 7.20
CA THR A 24 -9.68 -0.18 7.44
C THR A 24 -9.20 0.60 8.67
N GLY A 25 -8.38 -0.01 9.51
CA GLY A 25 -7.74 0.67 10.62
C GLY A 25 -6.46 1.40 10.24
N ALA A 26 -5.92 1.13 9.05
CA ALA A 26 -4.72 1.80 8.56
C ALA A 26 -5.08 3.03 7.73
N ASP A 27 -4.48 4.17 8.04
CA ASP A 27 -4.66 5.39 7.25
C ASP A 27 -3.96 5.28 5.89
N LEU A 28 -2.73 4.79 5.88
CA LEU A 28 -1.91 4.67 4.68
C LEU A 28 -1.79 3.24 4.21
N SER A 29 -1.64 3.06 2.90
CA SER A 29 -1.16 1.82 2.33
C SER A 29 0.34 1.68 2.59
N VAL A 30 0.79 0.45 2.82
CA VAL A 30 2.17 0.16 3.21
C VAL A 30 2.67 -1.03 2.41
N VAL A 31 3.92 -0.95 1.96
CA VAL A 31 4.61 -2.09 1.36
C VAL A 31 5.97 -2.28 2.04
N PRO A 32 6.47 -3.53 2.11
CA PRO A 32 7.81 -3.78 2.63
C PRO A 32 8.89 -3.24 1.70
N LEU A 33 10.09 -3.06 2.22
CA LEU A 33 11.21 -2.44 1.52
C LEU A 33 11.56 -3.11 0.19
N ALA A 34 11.67 -4.42 0.18
CA ALA A 34 12.03 -5.15 -1.03
C ALA A 34 11.01 -4.95 -2.15
N LEU A 35 9.73 -4.93 -1.79
CA LEU A 35 8.66 -4.67 -2.75
C LEU A 35 8.69 -3.21 -3.21
N GLY A 36 8.88 -2.28 -2.29
CA GLY A 36 8.93 -0.84 -2.61
C GLY A 36 10.04 -0.50 -3.61
N ARG A 37 11.17 -1.16 -3.51
CA ARG A 37 12.30 -0.96 -4.44
C ARG A 37 12.00 -1.38 -5.87
N VAL A 38 10.99 -2.18 -6.10
CA VAL A 38 10.53 -2.52 -7.45
C VAL A 38 9.91 -1.29 -8.11
N PHE A 39 9.21 -0.47 -7.34
CA PHE A 39 8.42 0.65 -7.86
C PHE A 39 9.15 1.98 -7.85
N VAL A 40 10.11 2.17 -6.95
CA VAL A 40 10.86 3.42 -6.84
C VAL A 40 12.36 3.11 -6.75
N ASP A 41 13.18 3.96 -7.39
CA ASP A 41 14.63 3.79 -7.41
C ASP A 41 15.26 4.20 -6.09
N GLU A 42 14.80 5.32 -5.52
CA GLU A 42 15.32 5.86 -4.27
C GLU A 42 14.18 6.00 -3.26
N VAL A 43 14.05 5.00 -2.39
CA VAL A 43 13.00 4.99 -1.37
C VAL A 43 13.08 6.21 -0.48
N GLU A 44 14.29 6.61 -0.07
CA GLU A 44 14.52 7.71 0.87
C GLU A 44 14.28 9.09 0.26
N SER A 45 14.02 9.18 -1.05
CA SER A 45 13.63 10.43 -1.67
C SER A 45 12.18 10.83 -1.38
N GLY A 46 11.40 9.92 -0.82
CA GLY A 46 10.02 10.18 -0.44
C GLY A 46 9.90 11.01 0.83
N ILE A 47 8.67 11.30 1.22
CA ILE A 47 8.39 12.04 2.45
C ILE A 47 8.54 11.11 3.65
N PRO A 48 9.42 11.42 4.61
CA PRO A 48 9.58 10.57 5.79
C PRO A 48 8.31 10.54 6.63
N VAL A 49 7.90 9.33 7.02
CA VAL A 49 6.75 9.11 7.87
C VAL A 49 7.10 8.05 8.92
N SER A 50 6.42 8.11 10.05
CA SER A 50 6.51 7.08 11.08
C SER A 50 5.24 6.24 11.05
N LEU A 51 5.41 4.94 10.86
CA LEU A 51 4.30 4.01 10.90
C LEU A 51 3.95 3.72 12.35
N ARG A 52 2.69 3.95 12.72
CA ARG A 52 2.18 3.65 14.04
C ARG A 52 1.65 2.22 14.07
N GLY A 53 1.61 1.66 15.27
CA GLY A 53 1.18 0.28 15.48
C GLY A 53 2.34 -0.65 15.73
N SER A 54 3.56 -0.18 15.58
CA SER A 54 4.71 -0.90 16.09
C SER A 54 4.87 -0.61 17.58
N ILE A 55 5.30 -1.62 18.30
CA ILE A 55 5.46 -1.59 19.76
C ILE A 55 6.58 -0.65 20.19
N THR A 56 7.41 -0.26 19.27
CA THR A 56 8.53 0.63 19.55
C THR A 56 8.11 2.07 19.27
N ALA A 57 7.99 2.85 20.33
CA ALA A 57 7.81 4.29 20.24
C ALA A 57 9.12 4.95 19.79
N VAL A 58 9.57 4.66 18.60
CA VAL A 58 10.76 5.31 18.04
C VAL A 58 10.30 6.55 17.29
N SER A 59 10.85 7.70 17.66
CA SER A 59 10.53 9.00 17.08
C SER A 59 11.14 9.21 15.69
N THR A 60 11.84 8.23 15.13
CA THR A 60 12.47 8.34 13.81
C THR A 60 11.56 7.79 12.72
N ALA A 61 11.63 8.40 11.53
CA ALA A 61 10.91 7.91 10.37
C ALA A 61 11.36 6.49 10.04
N ASN A 62 10.41 5.58 9.90
CA ASN A 62 10.68 4.19 9.53
C ASN A 62 10.07 3.82 8.18
N ALA A 63 9.56 4.79 7.47
CA ALA A 63 9.00 4.63 6.14
C ALA A 63 9.10 5.93 5.37
N PHE A 64 8.98 5.82 4.04
CA PHE A 64 8.96 6.97 3.15
C PHE A 64 7.76 6.90 2.23
N LEU A 65 7.05 8.01 2.13
CA LEU A 65 5.82 8.12 1.36
C LEU A 65 6.12 8.44 -0.09
N HIS A 66 5.57 7.63 -0.98
CA HIS A 66 5.63 7.83 -2.43
C HIS A 66 4.22 7.74 -3.01
N THR A 67 4.00 8.38 -4.14
CA THR A 67 2.75 8.23 -4.87
C THR A 67 2.92 7.16 -5.93
N LEU A 68 2.10 6.12 -5.87
CA LEU A 68 2.10 5.04 -6.85
C LEU A 68 0.79 5.02 -7.61
N THR A 69 0.84 4.53 -8.85
CA THR A 69 -0.34 4.31 -9.65
C THR A 69 -0.81 2.88 -9.46
N ALA A 70 -2.07 2.72 -9.12
CA ALA A 70 -2.69 1.44 -8.83
C ALA A 70 -3.85 1.17 -9.77
N ARG A 71 -4.16 -0.11 -9.94
CA ARG A 71 -5.34 -0.56 -10.67
C ARG A 71 -5.99 -1.69 -9.90
N LEU A 72 -7.27 -1.53 -9.63
CA LEU A 72 -8.08 -2.55 -8.98
C LEU A 72 -9.36 -2.73 -9.80
N GLY A 73 -9.55 -3.91 -10.36
CA GLY A 73 -10.60 -4.12 -11.36
C GLY A 73 -10.39 -3.17 -12.54
N ASP A 74 -11.41 -2.42 -12.90
CA ASP A 74 -11.35 -1.47 -14.02
C ASP A 74 -10.97 -0.06 -13.57
N LEU A 75 -10.76 0.18 -12.28
CA LEU A 75 -10.43 1.48 -11.76
C LEU A 75 -8.92 1.66 -11.65
N GLN A 76 -8.40 2.69 -12.31
CA GLN A 76 -7.02 3.12 -12.17
C GLN A 76 -6.99 4.41 -11.36
N PHE A 77 -6.08 4.48 -10.39
CA PHE A 77 -5.98 5.64 -9.48
C PHE A 77 -4.55 5.77 -8.96
N THR A 78 -4.25 6.93 -8.40
CA THR A 78 -2.99 7.15 -7.68
C THR A 78 -3.27 7.16 -6.18
N MET A 79 -2.33 6.62 -5.42
CA MET A 79 -2.44 6.60 -3.97
C MET A 79 -1.09 6.81 -3.30
N PRO A 80 -1.08 7.40 -2.11
CA PRO A 80 0.14 7.46 -1.31
C PRO A 80 0.43 6.07 -0.73
N VAL A 81 1.68 5.65 -0.84
CA VAL A 81 2.15 4.38 -0.30
C VAL A 81 3.37 4.63 0.54
N ALA A 82 3.34 4.19 1.79
CA ALA A 82 4.49 4.22 2.66
C ALA A 82 5.34 2.98 2.40
N ILE A 83 6.59 3.19 2.00
CA ILE A 83 7.55 2.11 1.84
C ILE A 83 8.30 1.97 3.15
N ALA A 84 8.06 0.86 3.85
CA ALA A 84 8.71 0.58 5.11
C ALA A 84 10.20 0.27 4.88
N LEU A 85 11.05 0.62 5.84
CA LEU A 85 12.49 0.33 5.77
C LEU A 85 12.83 -1.08 6.24
N GLU A 86 11.84 -1.95 6.36
CA GLU A 86 12.02 -3.34 6.76
C GLU A 86 11.15 -4.26 5.91
N ASN A 87 11.52 -5.55 5.86
CA ASN A 87 10.88 -6.53 5.01
C ASN A 87 9.82 -7.39 5.72
N ASN A 88 9.75 -7.31 7.03
CA ASN A 88 8.81 -8.11 7.81
C ASN A 88 7.43 -7.45 7.98
N VAL A 89 7.14 -6.46 7.19
CA VAL A 89 5.84 -5.79 7.14
C VAL A 89 5.05 -6.38 5.98
N PRO A 90 3.81 -6.86 6.21
CA PRO A 90 2.98 -7.32 5.10
C PRO A 90 2.50 -6.14 4.25
N PRO A 91 2.22 -6.36 2.96
CA PRO A 91 1.60 -5.31 2.16
C PRO A 91 0.18 -5.05 2.65
N ILE A 92 -0.13 -3.78 2.86
CA ILE A 92 -1.41 -3.32 3.41
C ILE A 92 -2.02 -2.29 2.48
N LEU A 93 -3.30 -2.46 2.16
CA LEU A 93 -4.11 -1.43 1.52
C LEU A 93 -4.87 -0.69 2.62
N GLY A 94 -4.52 0.56 2.83
CA GLY A 94 -5.14 1.42 3.83
C GLY A 94 -6.27 2.26 3.24
N ARG A 95 -6.74 3.26 3.99
CA ARG A 95 -7.91 4.07 3.59
C ARG A 95 -7.57 5.17 2.60
N ARG A 96 -6.51 5.95 2.86
CA ARG A 96 -6.25 7.21 2.14
C ARG A 96 -6.02 6.97 0.65
N ASP A 97 -6.90 7.55 -0.16
CA ASP A 97 -6.91 7.45 -1.62
C ASP A 97 -6.86 6.01 -2.14
N ALA A 98 -7.22 5.06 -1.31
CA ALA A 98 -7.25 3.63 -1.62
C ALA A 98 -8.61 3.05 -1.20
N LEU A 99 -8.73 2.46 -0.01
CA LEU A 99 -10.02 1.88 0.41
C LEU A 99 -11.15 2.92 0.45
N ASP A 100 -10.85 4.18 0.75
CA ASP A 100 -11.86 5.25 0.77
C ASP A 100 -12.49 5.52 -0.61
N ARG A 101 -11.87 5.03 -1.69
CA ARG A 101 -12.43 5.15 -3.04
C ARG A 101 -13.52 4.12 -3.32
N PHE A 102 -13.67 3.12 -2.46
CA PHE A 102 -14.53 1.98 -2.68
C PHE A 102 -15.60 1.86 -1.61
N VAL A 103 -16.71 1.25 -1.99
CA VAL A 103 -17.65 0.71 -1.01
C VAL A 103 -17.17 -0.68 -0.66
N ALA A 104 -16.83 -0.89 0.60
CA ALA A 104 -16.33 -2.17 1.07
C ALA A 104 -17.46 -2.98 1.69
N ARG A 105 -17.60 -4.25 1.30
CA ARG A 105 -18.56 -5.18 1.89
C ARG A 105 -17.80 -6.40 2.40
N PHE A 106 -18.04 -6.74 3.65
CA PHE A 106 -17.52 -7.97 4.24
C PHE A 106 -18.64 -9.01 4.24
N VAL A 107 -18.39 -10.15 3.62
CA VAL A 107 -19.36 -11.23 3.50
C VAL A 107 -18.93 -12.39 4.37
N ASN A 108 -19.75 -12.72 5.38
CA ASN A 108 -19.52 -13.81 6.32
C ASN A 108 -18.14 -13.78 7.01
N GLY A 109 -17.55 -12.59 7.13
CA GLY A 109 -16.23 -12.43 7.74
C GLY A 109 -15.07 -12.99 6.93
N GLU A 110 -15.33 -13.51 5.72
CA GLU A 110 -14.33 -14.20 4.91
C GLU A 110 -14.02 -13.50 3.59
N GLU A 111 -15.00 -12.81 3.01
CA GLU A 111 -14.85 -12.12 1.75
C GLU A 111 -14.92 -10.62 1.91
N LEU A 112 -14.06 -9.92 1.18
CA LEU A 112 -14.13 -8.47 1.01
C LEU A 112 -14.47 -8.18 -0.45
N ILE A 113 -15.57 -7.46 -0.65
CA ILE A 113 -16.00 -6.99 -1.97
C ILE A 113 -15.82 -5.48 -2.02
N LEU A 114 -15.06 -4.99 -3.00
CA LEU A 114 -14.86 -3.57 -3.23
C LEU A 114 -15.65 -3.15 -4.47
N GLN A 115 -16.43 -2.08 -4.33
CA GLN A 115 -17.24 -1.49 -5.40
C GLN A 115 -16.92 -0.01 -5.52
N VAL A 116 -16.88 0.46 -6.73
CA VAL A 116 -16.69 1.89 -7.01
C VAL A 116 -17.96 2.69 -6.74
#